data_e3895bf892cb867b9f44fffb18e556a5
#
_entry.id   e3895bf892cb867b9f44fffb18e556a5
#
_cell.length_a   1.000
_cell.length_b   1.000
_cell.length_c   1.000
_cell.angle_alpha   90.00
_cell.angle_beta   90.00
_cell.angle_gamma   90.00
#
_symmetry.space_group_name_H-M   'P 1'
#
loop_
_entity.id
_entity.type
_entity.pdbx_description
1 polymer ?
#
loop_
_entity_poly.entity_id
_entity_poly.type
_entity_poly.pdbx_seq_one_letter_code
_entity_poly.pdbx_strand_id
1 'polypeptide(L)'
;MPAFMPRKLTFILIAFWLALPASLARSAEPVTANDTARFLAGLSPSAGSPLAALTNDGLWREHEHYFNSIFEREDAKLSKVRAFSQSQLTDKHDTLLYLFSGPDFLYATNLFPNASTYVLAGLEPAGDIPQLTSLSRPPVAETLHNLENSLGTILNYSFFITPKMRTQLSTGPVYGTLPVLYVFMARTGKTIHEVNFVGLDPEGNVQDLGPVGDGRKAMQSASAAKGVKIVFSDGSGPHQTLYYFSTNLADDGVRRSGFLAFCAKLGPADAFIKSASYLLHSGGFGTVRSFLLQHSALILQDDSGIPLAYFDSKKWRLQPYGRYVGPLHIFGRSYQLGMAELFSKNATPIDFGIGYRWQRNESNLLLAQKTAAATSDGEIAPPTPAVPATDGQPRKPRRKRVESDTTGSLGCTGIRGIFSLCSSSTPKSNQ
;
A
#
# COMPACT_ATOMS: atom_id res chain seq x y z
N MET A 1 15.29 107.38 -26.17
CA MET A 1 15.49 106.10 -26.88
C MET A 1 15.51 105.00 -25.83
N PRO A 2 14.48 104.18 -25.70
CA PRO A 2 14.44 103.08 -24.70
C PRO A 2 14.98 101.78 -25.32
N ALA A 3 15.78 101.04 -24.58
CA ALA A 3 16.41 99.78 -24.94
C ALA A 3 15.42 98.59 -24.80
N PHE A 4 15.34 97.80 -25.79
CA PHE A 4 14.54 96.57 -25.85
C PHE A 4 15.31 95.44 -25.15
N MET A 5 14.72 94.80 -24.13
CA MET A 5 15.20 93.56 -23.50
C MET A 5 14.48 92.35 -24.07
N PRO A 6 15.14 91.27 -24.48
CA PRO A 6 14.48 90.06 -24.97
C PRO A 6 14.05 89.18 -23.79
N ARG A 7 12.79 88.75 -23.80
CA ARG A 7 12.18 87.77 -22.89
C ARG A 7 12.66 86.37 -23.22
N LYS A 8 13.34 85.72 -22.30
CA LYS A 8 13.67 84.28 -22.37
C LYS A 8 12.44 83.42 -22.13
N LEU A 9 11.98 82.68 -23.14
CA LEU A 9 10.97 81.58 -22.98
C LEU A 9 11.68 80.37 -22.39
N THR A 10 11.31 79.99 -21.20
CA THR A 10 11.69 78.75 -20.55
C THR A 10 10.68 77.65 -20.91
N PHE A 11 11.08 76.68 -21.78
CA PHE A 11 10.29 75.49 -22.07
C PHE A 11 10.44 74.51 -20.91
N ILE A 12 9.37 74.26 -20.16
CA ILE A 12 9.26 73.19 -19.16
C ILE A 12 8.87 71.92 -19.91
N LEU A 13 9.83 71.00 -20.11
CA LEU A 13 9.61 69.61 -20.58
C LEU A 13 9.05 68.82 -19.43
N ILE A 14 7.70 68.57 -19.41
CA ILE A 14 7.06 67.63 -18.52
C ILE A 14 7.31 66.24 -19.07
N ALA A 15 8.30 65.51 -18.51
CA ALA A 15 8.49 64.10 -18.78
C ALA A 15 7.39 63.27 -18.12
N PHE A 16 6.41 62.80 -18.92
CA PHE A 16 5.35 61.89 -18.49
C PHE A 16 5.98 60.49 -18.39
N TRP A 17 6.38 60.08 -17.19
CA TRP A 17 6.78 58.70 -16.90
C TRP A 17 5.53 57.82 -16.95
N LEU A 18 5.34 57.09 -18.06
CA LEU A 18 4.43 55.97 -18.15
C LEU A 18 4.98 54.85 -17.24
N ALA A 19 4.50 54.81 -16.02
CA ALA A 19 4.66 53.65 -15.14
C ALA A 19 3.84 52.49 -15.76
N LEU A 20 4.46 51.66 -16.62
CA LEU A 20 3.89 50.35 -16.94
C LEU A 20 3.84 49.55 -15.64
N PRO A 21 2.67 49.01 -15.25
CA PRO A 21 2.64 48.04 -14.16
C PRO A 21 3.48 46.82 -14.62
N ALA A 22 4.63 46.62 -13.98
CA ALA A 22 5.37 45.38 -14.07
C ALA A 22 4.43 44.29 -13.52
N SER A 23 3.68 43.62 -14.39
CA SER A 23 3.04 42.37 -14.08
C SER A 23 4.16 41.43 -13.66
N LEU A 24 4.40 41.30 -12.35
CA LEU A 24 5.19 40.24 -11.76
C LEU A 24 4.58 38.94 -12.29
N ALA A 25 5.13 38.41 -13.36
CA ALA A 25 4.84 37.05 -13.80
C ALA A 25 5.21 36.16 -12.62
N ARG A 26 4.21 35.81 -11.81
CA ARG A 26 4.37 34.86 -10.71
C ARG A 26 4.80 33.57 -11.37
N SER A 27 6.07 33.23 -11.23
CA SER A 27 6.57 31.93 -11.71
C SER A 27 5.64 30.88 -11.09
N ALA A 28 5.05 30.02 -11.93
CA ALA A 28 4.22 28.94 -11.43
C ALA A 28 5.06 28.11 -10.44
N GLU A 29 4.53 27.89 -9.25
CA GLU A 29 5.19 27.04 -8.26
C GLU A 29 5.36 25.62 -8.85
N PRO A 30 6.46 24.95 -8.54
CA PRO A 30 6.64 23.57 -9.01
C PRO A 30 5.53 22.68 -8.44
N VAL A 31 5.04 21.73 -9.25
CA VAL A 31 4.02 20.75 -8.79
C VAL A 31 4.62 19.89 -7.69
N THR A 32 4.01 19.92 -6.52
CA THR A 32 4.44 19.10 -5.38
C THR A 32 3.87 17.67 -5.47
N ALA A 33 4.50 16.72 -4.78
CA ALA A 33 3.95 15.37 -4.63
C ALA A 33 2.57 15.40 -3.94
N ASN A 34 2.36 16.31 -3.00
CA ASN A 34 1.08 16.50 -2.33
C ASN A 34 -0.01 17.01 -3.27
N ASP A 35 0.30 17.98 -4.13
CA ASP A 35 -0.65 18.47 -5.14
C ASP A 35 -1.02 17.38 -6.14
N THR A 36 -0.02 16.59 -6.57
CA THR A 36 -0.24 15.44 -7.43
C THR A 36 -1.16 14.41 -6.77
N ALA A 37 -0.92 14.10 -5.49
CA ALA A 37 -1.73 13.15 -4.74
C ALA A 37 -3.19 13.65 -4.60
N ARG A 38 -3.37 14.93 -4.27
CA ARG A 38 -4.70 15.55 -4.19
C ARG A 38 -5.43 15.50 -5.53
N PHE A 39 -4.76 15.89 -6.62
CA PHE A 39 -5.33 15.85 -7.96
C PHE A 39 -5.78 14.45 -8.37
N LEU A 40 -4.91 13.43 -8.19
CA LEU A 40 -5.22 12.03 -8.48
C LEU A 40 -6.32 11.46 -7.57
N ALA A 41 -6.49 12.02 -6.39
CA ALA A 41 -7.54 11.65 -5.44
C ALA A 41 -8.88 12.40 -5.68
N GLY A 42 -9.03 13.19 -6.73
CA GLY A 42 -10.20 14.04 -6.94
C GLY A 42 -10.38 15.07 -5.81
N LEU A 43 -9.28 15.60 -5.28
CA LEU A 43 -9.25 16.70 -4.32
C LEU A 43 -8.54 17.89 -4.94
N SER A 44 -9.03 19.10 -4.71
CA SER A 44 -8.38 20.30 -5.26
C SER A 44 -6.94 20.42 -4.79
N PRO A 45 -5.95 20.55 -5.70
CA PRO A 45 -4.58 20.89 -5.33
C PRO A 45 -4.51 22.29 -4.75
N SER A 46 -3.36 22.73 -4.26
CA SER A 46 -3.15 24.09 -3.77
C SER A 46 -3.46 25.12 -4.88
N ALA A 47 -3.95 26.31 -4.50
CA ALA A 47 -4.36 27.33 -5.46
C ALA A 47 -3.20 27.85 -6.35
N GLY A 48 -1.93 27.75 -5.87
CA GLY A 48 -0.73 28.11 -6.63
C GLY A 48 -0.22 27.01 -7.55
N SER A 49 -0.74 25.79 -7.43
CA SER A 49 -0.30 24.65 -8.22
C SER A 49 -0.75 24.76 -9.69
N PRO A 50 0.14 24.47 -10.64
CA PRO A 50 -0.25 24.36 -12.05
C PRO A 50 -1.36 23.32 -12.31
N LEU A 51 -1.52 22.30 -11.45
CA LEU A 51 -2.60 21.33 -11.54
C LEU A 51 -3.98 21.92 -11.26
N ALA A 52 -4.08 23.05 -10.55
CA ALA A 52 -5.36 23.70 -10.25
C ALA A 52 -6.11 24.13 -11.52
N ALA A 53 -5.40 24.47 -12.60
CA ALA A 53 -6.03 24.80 -13.87
C ALA A 53 -6.72 23.59 -14.52
N LEU A 54 -6.20 22.37 -14.32
CA LEU A 54 -6.75 21.14 -14.88
C LEU A 54 -8.05 20.71 -14.19
N THR A 55 -8.34 21.20 -12.99
CA THR A 55 -9.58 20.87 -12.26
C THR A 55 -10.83 21.50 -12.88
N ASN A 56 -10.66 22.45 -13.79
CA ASN A 56 -11.78 23.04 -14.54
C ASN A 56 -12.30 22.13 -15.67
N ASP A 57 -11.56 21.07 -16.04
CA ASP A 57 -11.99 20.10 -17.04
C ASP A 57 -13.17 19.27 -16.52
N GLY A 58 -14.20 19.06 -17.36
CA GLY A 58 -15.38 18.27 -17.00
C GLY A 58 -15.04 16.85 -16.58
N LEU A 59 -14.03 16.24 -17.22
CA LEU A 59 -13.57 14.90 -16.91
C LEU A 59 -12.97 14.80 -15.49
N TRP A 60 -12.20 15.82 -15.06
CA TRP A 60 -11.69 15.83 -13.69
C TRP A 60 -12.83 16.00 -12.67
N ARG A 61 -13.87 16.78 -12.98
CA ARG A 61 -15.05 16.92 -12.12
C ARG A 61 -15.85 15.62 -11.99
N GLU A 62 -15.94 14.82 -13.04
CA GLU A 62 -16.52 13.47 -12.99
C GLU A 62 -15.72 12.57 -12.06
N HIS A 63 -14.39 12.60 -12.18
CA HIS A 63 -13.47 11.89 -11.31
C HIS A 63 -13.58 12.34 -9.83
N GLU A 64 -13.63 13.64 -9.57
CA GLU A 64 -13.89 14.21 -8.25
C GLU A 64 -15.19 13.67 -7.65
N HIS A 65 -16.28 13.72 -8.42
CA HIS A 65 -17.59 13.24 -7.98
C HIS A 65 -17.57 11.74 -7.67
N TYR A 66 -16.94 10.94 -8.54
CA TYR A 66 -16.79 9.51 -8.34
C TYR A 66 -16.07 9.20 -7.02
N PHE A 67 -14.90 9.79 -6.79
CA PHE A 67 -14.14 9.54 -5.56
C PHE A 67 -14.81 10.10 -4.31
N ASN A 68 -15.45 11.26 -4.36
CA ASN A 68 -16.20 11.77 -3.23
C ASN A 68 -17.30 10.80 -2.83
N SER A 69 -18.09 10.32 -3.79
CA SER A 69 -19.16 9.34 -3.53
C SER A 69 -18.69 8.02 -2.96
N ILE A 70 -17.59 7.45 -3.49
CA ILE A 70 -17.11 6.13 -3.04
C ILE A 70 -16.41 6.22 -1.68
N PHE A 71 -15.62 7.28 -1.41
CA PHE A 71 -14.95 7.46 -0.12
C PHE A 71 -15.92 7.87 0.99
N GLU A 72 -17.00 8.58 0.71
CA GLU A 72 -18.07 8.84 1.68
C GLU A 72 -18.71 7.52 2.16
N ARG A 73 -19.02 6.62 1.24
CA ARG A 73 -19.52 5.28 1.59
C ARG A 73 -18.51 4.44 2.37
N GLU A 74 -17.24 4.52 1.97
CA GLU A 74 -16.17 3.77 2.65
C GLU A 74 -15.91 4.31 4.04
N ASP A 75 -16.02 5.63 4.27
CA ASP A 75 -15.80 6.24 5.58
C ASP A 75 -16.80 5.73 6.64
N ALA A 76 -18.02 5.40 6.25
CA ALA A 76 -18.98 4.77 7.15
C ALA A 76 -18.48 3.43 7.73
N LYS A 77 -17.73 2.65 6.96
CA LYS A 77 -17.06 1.43 7.41
C LYS A 77 -15.77 1.74 8.16
N LEU A 78 -14.95 2.64 7.61
CA LEU A 78 -13.67 3.01 8.21
C LEU A 78 -13.83 3.68 9.57
N SER A 79 -14.93 4.40 9.83
CA SER A 79 -15.22 4.95 11.17
C SER A 79 -15.33 3.85 12.24
N LYS A 80 -15.94 2.70 11.89
CA LYS A 80 -16.03 1.54 12.77
C LYS A 80 -14.68 0.85 12.96
N VAL A 81 -13.86 0.79 11.90
CA VAL A 81 -12.48 0.29 11.96
C VAL A 81 -11.63 1.17 12.88
N ARG A 82 -11.76 2.50 12.80
CA ARG A 82 -11.08 3.44 13.70
C ARG A 82 -11.53 3.25 15.17
N ALA A 83 -12.83 3.11 15.41
CA ALA A 83 -13.37 2.86 16.76
C ALA A 83 -12.84 1.53 17.33
N PHE A 84 -12.78 0.47 16.52
CA PHE A 84 -12.14 -0.79 16.90
C PHE A 84 -10.66 -0.59 17.23
N SER A 85 -9.92 0.10 16.38
CA SER A 85 -8.50 0.42 16.63
C SER A 85 -8.30 1.14 17.96
N GLN A 86 -9.09 2.16 18.24
CA GLN A 86 -8.99 2.96 19.47
C GLN A 86 -9.30 2.15 20.73
N SER A 87 -10.28 1.24 20.66
CA SER A 87 -10.73 0.47 21.81
C SER A 87 -9.98 -0.84 22.04
N GLN A 88 -9.48 -1.48 20.99
CA GLN A 88 -8.91 -2.83 21.06
C GLN A 88 -7.39 -2.89 20.82
N LEU A 89 -6.81 -1.89 20.16
CA LEU A 89 -5.38 -1.84 19.87
C LEU A 89 -4.70 -0.74 20.70
N THR A 90 -4.56 -0.97 22.01
CA THR A 90 -4.08 0.03 22.97
C THR A 90 -2.56 0.11 23.07
N ASP A 91 -1.86 -1.02 22.94
CA ASP A 91 -0.40 -1.13 23.16
C ASP A 91 0.36 -1.23 21.83
N LYS A 92 0.11 -0.27 20.93
CA LYS A 92 0.74 -0.25 19.60
C LYS A 92 2.16 0.29 19.64
N HIS A 93 3.04 -0.35 18.83
CA HIS A 93 4.40 0.11 18.59
C HIS A 93 4.42 1.17 17.47
N ASP A 94 5.53 1.90 17.40
CA ASP A 94 5.72 2.97 16.40
C ASP A 94 5.96 2.45 14.98
N THR A 95 6.26 1.16 14.81
CA THR A 95 6.48 0.55 13.51
C THR A 95 5.37 -0.46 13.19
N LEU A 96 4.77 -0.31 12.01
CA LEU A 96 3.81 -1.27 11.46
C LEU A 96 4.41 -2.04 10.28
N LEU A 97 4.42 -3.36 10.38
CA LEU A 97 4.75 -4.29 9.29
C LEU A 97 3.46 -4.82 8.66
N TYR A 98 3.20 -4.45 7.39
CA TYR A 98 2.05 -4.92 6.63
C TYR A 98 2.51 -5.57 5.33
N LEU A 99 3.12 -6.77 5.45
CA LEU A 99 3.97 -7.36 4.43
C LEU A 99 3.23 -7.99 3.23
N PHE A 100 1.93 -8.26 3.34
CA PHE A 100 1.11 -8.82 2.26
C PHE A 100 0.04 -7.83 1.78
N SER A 101 0.34 -6.54 1.90
CA SER A 101 -0.64 -5.47 1.71
C SER A 101 -0.81 -5.03 0.26
N GLY A 102 0.22 -5.17 -0.59
CA GLY A 102 0.29 -4.28 -1.73
C GLY A 102 0.28 -2.80 -1.26
N PRO A 103 -0.36 -1.87 -1.98
CA PRO A 103 -0.41 -0.46 -1.61
C PRO A 103 -1.52 -0.10 -0.60
N ASP A 104 -1.95 -1.02 0.26
CA ASP A 104 -3.09 -0.82 1.17
C ASP A 104 -2.75 0.07 2.37
N PHE A 105 -2.39 1.31 2.12
CA PHE A 105 -2.23 2.30 3.17
C PHE A 105 -3.56 2.68 3.85
N LEU A 106 -4.69 2.49 3.16
CA LEU A 106 -6.01 2.85 3.67
C LEU A 106 -6.32 2.14 5.00
N TYR A 107 -6.19 0.81 5.03
CA TYR A 107 -6.41 0.05 6.27
C TYR A 107 -5.26 0.19 7.26
N ALA A 108 -4.02 0.31 6.78
CA ALA A 108 -2.86 0.54 7.64
C ALA A 108 -3.04 1.77 8.54
N THR A 109 -3.35 2.92 7.96
CA THR A 109 -3.49 4.17 8.72
C THR A 109 -4.77 4.22 9.59
N ASN A 110 -5.86 3.54 9.18
CA ASN A 110 -7.09 3.51 9.98
C ASN A 110 -7.00 2.57 11.20
N LEU A 111 -6.18 1.51 11.14
CA LEU A 111 -5.94 0.60 12.26
C LEU A 111 -4.76 1.02 13.13
N PHE A 112 -3.74 1.62 12.54
CA PHE A 112 -2.51 2.04 13.22
C PHE A 112 -2.19 3.52 12.91
N PRO A 113 -3.07 4.47 13.29
CA PRO A 113 -2.92 5.88 12.89
C PRO A 113 -1.67 6.56 13.44
N ASN A 114 -1.15 6.07 14.57
CA ASN A 114 -0.03 6.67 15.29
C ASN A 114 1.33 6.03 14.97
N ALA A 115 1.40 5.06 14.06
CA ALA A 115 2.69 4.50 13.67
C ALA A 115 3.57 5.58 13.04
N SER A 116 4.80 5.73 13.51
CA SER A 116 5.78 6.64 12.91
C SER A 116 6.36 6.07 11.61
N THR A 117 6.38 4.74 11.49
CA THR A 117 6.89 4.03 10.31
C THR A 117 5.93 2.93 9.87
N TYR A 118 5.59 2.96 8.59
CA TYR A 118 4.80 1.92 7.91
C TYR A 118 5.68 1.19 6.90
N VAL A 119 5.69 -0.14 6.93
CA VAL A 119 6.38 -0.97 5.93
C VAL A 119 5.36 -1.83 5.24
N LEU A 120 5.07 -1.50 3.98
CA LEU A 120 4.18 -2.23 3.10
C LEU A 120 4.99 -3.02 2.07
N ALA A 121 4.51 -4.17 1.65
CA ALA A 121 5.14 -4.95 0.59
C ALA A 121 4.12 -5.63 -0.32
N GLY A 122 4.52 -5.82 -1.57
CA GLY A 122 3.76 -6.52 -2.60
C GLY A 122 4.67 -7.00 -3.73
N LEU A 123 4.09 -7.61 -4.74
CA LEU A 123 4.80 -8.02 -5.96
C LEU A 123 4.76 -6.96 -7.06
N GLU A 124 3.86 -6.00 -6.95
CA GLU A 124 3.66 -4.94 -7.91
C GLU A 124 4.79 -3.92 -7.80
N PRO A 125 5.33 -3.41 -8.93
CA PRO A 125 6.32 -2.34 -8.89
C PRO A 125 5.74 -1.08 -8.26
N ALA A 126 6.59 -0.27 -7.63
CA ALA A 126 6.18 1.06 -7.15
C ALA A 126 5.64 1.92 -8.30
N GLY A 127 6.21 1.76 -9.48
CA GLY A 127 5.81 2.53 -10.64
C GLY A 127 6.38 3.95 -10.64
N ASP A 128 5.71 4.84 -11.35
CA ASP A 128 6.13 6.24 -11.45
C ASP A 128 4.95 7.16 -11.76
N ILE A 129 5.09 8.43 -11.44
CA ILE A 129 4.13 9.48 -11.76
C ILE A 129 4.89 10.61 -12.46
N PRO A 130 4.76 10.75 -13.79
CA PRO A 130 5.36 11.85 -14.52
C PRO A 130 4.68 13.17 -14.16
N GLN A 131 5.27 14.28 -14.62
CA GLN A 131 4.62 15.59 -14.48
C GLN A 131 3.31 15.63 -15.26
N LEU A 132 2.18 15.58 -14.56
CA LEU A 132 0.85 15.53 -15.18
C LEU A 132 0.55 16.76 -16.04
N THR A 133 1.13 17.92 -15.72
CA THR A 133 1.00 19.16 -16.49
C THR A 133 1.68 19.10 -17.86
N SER A 134 2.60 18.17 -18.08
CA SER A 134 3.25 17.95 -19.39
C SER A 134 2.47 16.99 -20.30
N LEU A 135 1.44 16.33 -19.76
CA LEU A 135 0.62 15.37 -20.50
C LEU A 135 -0.51 16.09 -21.24
N SER A 136 -0.86 15.61 -22.42
CA SER A 136 -2.09 16.00 -23.10
C SER A 136 -3.34 15.42 -22.42
N ARG A 137 -4.53 15.92 -22.78
CA ARG A 137 -5.78 15.50 -22.16
C ARG A 137 -6.07 13.99 -22.22
N PRO A 138 -5.89 13.27 -23.34
CA PRO A 138 -6.19 11.84 -23.40
C PRO A 138 -5.41 10.98 -22.41
N PRO A 139 -4.07 11.12 -22.23
CA PRO A 139 -3.32 10.39 -21.22
C PRO A 139 -3.74 10.70 -19.77
N VAL A 140 -4.14 11.94 -19.48
CA VAL A 140 -4.67 12.30 -18.14
C VAL A 140 -6.00 11.58 -17.90
N ALA A 141 -6.90 11.59 -18.90
CA ALA A 141 -8.18 10.89 -18.84
C ALA A 141 -8.00 9.38 -18.58
N GLU A 142 -7.13 8.74 -19.34
CA GLU A 142 -6.81 7.33 -19.18
C GLU A 142 -6.26 7.04 -17.77
N THR A 143 -5.39 7.89 -17.26
CA THR A 143 -4.83 7.78 -15.90
C THR A 143 -5.93 7.80 -14.84
N LEU A 144 -6.83 8.79 -14.88
CA LEU A 144 -7.90 8.92 -13.89
C LEU A 144 -8.84 7.71 -13.93
N HIS A 145 -9.24 7.28 -15.12
CA HIS A 145 -10.09 6.11 -15.30
C HIS A 145 -9.42 4.80 -14.82
N ASN A 146 -8.13 4.61 -15.10
CA ASN A 146 -7.39 3.44 -14.61
C ASN A 146 -7.30 3.42 -13.09
N LEU A 147 -7.14 4.57 -12.43
CA LEU A 147 -7.17 4.67 -10.97
C LEU A 147 -8.55 4.30 -10.40
N GLU A 148 -9.63 4.82 -10.95
CA GLU A 148 -11.00 4.48 -10.54
C GLU A 148 -11.25 2.98 -10.59
N ASN A 149 -10.87 2.35 -11.71
CA ASN A 149 -11.03 0.92 -11.90
C ASN A 149 -10.17 0.09 -10.94
N SER A 150 -8.93 0.53 -10.69
CA SER A 150 -7.98 -0.18 -9.80
C SER A 150 -8.41 -0.11 -8.35
N LEU A 151 -8.92 1.04 -7.92
CA LEU A 151 -9.38 1.27 -6.55
C LEU A 151 -10.77 0.69 -6.28
N GLY A 152 -11.60 0.55 -7.33
CA GLY A 152 -12.95 0.02 -7.18
C GLY A 152 -13.01 -1.34 -6.47
N THR A 153 -11.98 -2.17 -6.60
CA THR A 153 -11.93 -3.48 -5.95
C THR A 153 -11.71 -3.37 -4.45
N ILE A 154 -10.69 -2.63 -4.01
CA ILE A 154 -10.44 -2.49 -2.57
C ILE A 154 -11.53 -1.69 -1.87
N LEU A 155 -12.05 -0.65 -2.49
CA LEU A 155 -13.09 0.18 -1.91
C LEU A 155 -14.46 -0.54 -1.80
N ASN A 156 -14.73 -1.52 -2.68
CA ASN A 156 -15.96 -2.32 -2.58
C ASN A 156 -15.79 -3.60 -1.76
N TYR A 157 -14.61 -4.26 -1.81
CA TYR A 157 -14.39 -5.59 -1.25
C TYR A 157 -13.31 -5.65 -0.17
N SER A 158 -12.73 -4.52 0.22
CA SER A 158 -11.71 -4.47 1.28
C SER A 158 -10.38 -5.16 0.97
N PHE A 159 -10.11 -5.56 -0.28
CA PHE A 159 -8.83 -6.14 -0.71
C PHE A 159 -8.54 -5.87 -2.19
N PHE A 160 -7.27 -5.94 -2.58
CA PHE A 160 -6.86 -5.83 -3.97
C PHE A 160 -6.91 -7.18 -4.69
N ILE A 161 -7.33 -7.13 -5.96
CA ILE A 161 -7.17 -8.27 -6.88
C ILE A 161 -5.90 -8.00 -7.70
N THR A 162 -4.78 -8.52 -7.24
CA THR A 162 -3.45 -8.29 -7.81
C THR A 162 -3.35 -8.40 -9.35
N PRO A 163 -3.84 -9.46 -10.03
CA PRO A 163 -3.77 -9.53 -11.49
C PRO A 163 -4.56 -8.42 -12.18
N LYS A 164 -5.72 -8.03 -11.63
CA LYS A 164 -6.55 -6.96 -12.17
C LYS A 164 -5.83 -5.61 -12.02
N MET A 165 -5.32 -5.32 -10.84
CA MET A 165 -4.56 -4.11 -10.55
C MET A 165 -3.30 -4.01 -11.45
N ARG A 166 -2.54 -5.11 -11.61
CA ARG A 166 -1.39 -5.15 -12.51
C ARG A 166 -1.74 -4.81 -13.95
N THR A 167 -2.85 -5.32 -14.46
CA THR A 167 -3.30 -5.02 -15.82
C THR A 167 -3.70 -3.54 -15.96
N GLN A 168 -4.42 -3.01 -14.99
CA GLN A 168 -4.94 -1.64 -15.02
C GLN A 168 -3.87 -0.58 -14.78
N LEU A 169 -2.84 -0.90 -13.98
CA LEU A 169 -1.74 0.02 -13.65
C LEU A 169 -0.42 -0.32 -14.37
N SER A 170 -0.46 -1.16 -15.42
CA SER A 170 0.73 -1.48 -16.22
C SER A 170 0.84 -0.67 -17.50
N THR A 171 -0.23 -0.04 -17.92
CA THR A 171 -0.34 0.73 -19.16
C THR A 171 -0.59 2.19 -18.86
N GLY A 172 -0.09 3.07 -19.72
CA GLY A 172 -0.26 4.50 -19.58
C GLY A 172 0.95 5.23 -18.97
N PRO A 173 0.88 6.55 -18.88
CA PRO A 173 1.97 7.38 -18.36
C PRO A 173 2.14 7.26 -16.84
N VAL A 174 1.08 6.96 -16.12
CA VAL A 174 1.06 6.73 -14.67
C VAL A 174 0.83 5.26 -14.41
N TYR A 175 1.76 4.60 -13.74
CA TYR A 175 1.72 3.16 -13.53
C TYR A 175 2.28 2.75 -12.16
N GLY A 176 1.97 1.51 -11.75
CA GLY A 176 2.42 0.92 -10.50
C GLY A 176 1.56 1.31 -9.29
N THR A 177 2.10 1.07 -8.10
CA THR A 177 1.36 1.23 -6.84
C THR A 177 1.41 2.64 -6.26
N LEU A 178 2.38 3.46 -6.67
CA LEU A 178 2.56 4.82 -6.14
C LEU A 178 1.33 5.72 -6.32
N PRO A 179 0.63 5.72 -7.48
CA PRO A 179 -0.60 6.49 -7.63
C PRO A 179 -1.70 6.10 -6.65
N VAL A 180 -1.81 4.80 -6.33
CA VAL A 180 -2.77 4.28 -5.35
C VAL A 180 -2.42 4.75 -3.93
N LEU A 181 -1.14 4.70 -3.55
CA LEU A 181 -0.65 5.23 -2.28
C LEU A 181 -0.97 6.73 -2.16
N TYR A 182 -0.75 7.50 -3.22
CA TYR A 182 -1.07 8.94 -3.27
C TYR A 182 -2.55 9.20 -3.00
N VAL A 183 -3.43 8.46 -3.67
CA VAL A 183 -4.89 8.59 -3.45
C VAL A 183 -5.25 8.27 -2.01
N PHE A 184 -4.74 7.18 -1.44
CA PHE A 184 -5.06 6.84 -0.05
C PHE A 184 -4.50 7.84 0.95
N MET A 185 -3.28 8.34 0.76
CA MET A 185 -2.73 9.39 1.61
C MET A 185 -3.57 10.65 1.57
N ALA A 186 -3.90 11.16 0.38
CA ALA A 186 -4.71 12.35 0.24
C ALA A 186 -6.12 12.17 0.82
N ARG A 187 -6.78 11.03 0.57
CA ARG A 187 -8.13 10.72 1.06
C ARG A 187 -8.19 10.41 2.56
N THR A 188 -7.07 10.09 3.19
CA THR A 188 -6.97 9.97 4.65
C THR A 188 -6.40 11.22 5.33
N GLY A 189 -6.37 12.35 4.61
CA GLY A 189 -6.00 13.66 5.15
C GLY A 189 -4.49 13.85 5.36
N LYS A 190 -3.64 12.99 4.80
CA LYS A 190 -2.19 13.09 4.94
C LYS A 190 -1.62 14.12 3.98
N THR A 191 -0.62 14.86 4.45
CA THR A 191 0.19 15.81 3.64
C THR A 191 1.51 15.17 3.29
N ILE A 192 1.80 15.00 2.01
CA ILE A 192 3.05 14.42 1.52
C ILE A 192 4.12 15.51 1.43
N HIS A 193 5.27 15.27 2.04
CA HIS A 193 6.41 16.18 2.07
C HIS A 193 7.53 15.78 1.10
N GLU A 194 7.85 14.47 1.06
CA GLU A 194 8.97 13.94 0.29
C GLU A 194 8.63 12.56 -0.27
N VAL A 195 9.06 12.27 -1.48
CA VAL A 195 8.93 10.95 -2.11
C VAL A 195 10.18 10.63 -2.90
N ASN A 196 10.86 9.55 -2.52
CA ASN A 196 12.06 9.06 -3.19
C ASN A 196 11.92 7.58 -3.52
N PHE A 197 12.49 7.18 -4.66
CA PHE A 197 12.73 5.77 -4.94
C PHE A 197 13.86 5.25 -4.04
N VAL A 198 13.67 4.05 -3.54
CA VAL A 198 14.64 3.39 -2.66
C VAL A 198 14.86 1.93 -3.07
N GLY A 199 16.05 1.44 -2.78
CA GLY A 199 16.40 0.03 -2.87
C GLY A 199 17.00 -0.47 -1.59
N LEU A 200 17.10 -1.80 -1.43
CA LEU A 200 17.78 -2.41 -0.30
C LEU A 200 19.04 -3.15 -0.79
N ASP A 201 20.12 -3.02 -0.04
CA ASP A 201 21.24 -3.91 -0.15
C ASP A 201 20.96 -5.25 0.58
N PRO A 202 21.80 -6.29 0.44
CA PRO A 202 21.61 -7.56 1.13
C PRO A 202 21.58 -7.45 2.65
N GLU A 203 22.25 -6.46 3.23
CA GLU A 203 22.30 -6.17 4.66
C GLU A 203 21.07 -5.39 5.15
N GLY A 204 20.17 -4.99 4.24
CA GLY A 204 18.96 -4.23 4.55
C GLY A 204 19.20 -2.74 4.79
N ASN A 205 20.28 -2.17 4.25
CA ASN A 205 20.44 -0.72 4.26
C ASN A 205 19.67 -0.10 3.10
N VAL A 206 19.01 1.03 3.37
CA VAL A 206 18.25 1.78 2.38
C VAL A 206 19.20 2.58 1.50
N GLN A 207 19.10 2.39 0.19
CA GLN A 207 19.81 3.14 -0.82
C GLN A 207 18.85 4.08 -1.51
N ASP A 208 19.20 5.37 -1.62
CA ASP A 208 18.44 6.35 -2.40
C ASP A 208 18.67 6.08 -3.89
N LEU A 209 17.58 5.93 -4.64
CA LEU A 209 17.58 5.68 -6.09
C LEU A 209 17.10 6.91 -6.88
N GLY A 210 16.89 8.04 -6.21
CA GLY A 210 16.49 9.29 -6.81
C GLY A 210 15.00 9.63 -6.68
N PRO A 211 14.60 10.82 -7.14
CA PRO A 211 13.25 11.34 -7.00
C PRO A 211 12.26 10.62 -7.94
N VAL A 212 10.98 10.76 -7.61
CA VAL A 212 9.86 10.36 -8.49
C VAL A 212 9.91 11.19 -9.79
N GLY A 213 9.56 10.54 -10.91
CA GLY A 213 9.74 11.07 -12.27
C GLY A 213 10.93 10.45 -13.01
N ASP A 214 11.85 9.80 -12.31
CA ASP A 214 12.99 9.05 -12.82
C ASP A 214 12.88 7.53 -12.57
N GLY A 215 11.66 7.03 -12.42
CA GLY A 215 11.37 5.63 -12.04
C GLY A 215 12.00 4.58 -12.93
N ARG A 216 12.24 4.89 -14.21
CA ARG A 216 12.96 3.98 -15.12
C ARG A 216 14.40 3.72 -14.67
N LYS A 217 15.10 4.72 -14.16
CA LYS A 217 16.46 4.57 -13.62
C LYS A 217 16.45 3.77 -12.32
N ALA A 218 15.52 4.09 -11.43
CA ALA A 218 15.34 3.34 -10.19
C ALA A 218 15.03 1.85 -10.43
N MET A 219 14.25 1.53 -11.45
CA MET A 219 13.93 0.16 -11.85
C MET A 219 15.13 -0.63 -12.38
N GLN A 220 16.17 0.05 -12.90
CA GLN A 220 17.41 -0.58 -13.39
C GLN A 220 18.40 -0.87 -12.26
N SER A 221 18.19 -0.39 -11.05
CA SER A 221 19.02 -0.72 -9.88
C SER A 221 19.18 -2.24 -9.72
N ALA A 222 20.32 -2.68 -9.22
CA ALA A 222 20.61 -4.08 -8.93
C ALA A 222 19.92 -4.58 -7.65
N SER A 223 19.30 -3.70 -6.84
CA SER A 223 18.61 -4.06 -5.60
C SER A 223 17.53 -5.10 -5.83
N ALA A 224 17.49 -6.14 -4.98
CA ALA A 224 16.48 -7.20 -5.08
C ALA A 224 15.11 -6.78 -4.52
N ALA A 225 15.07 -5.84 -3.57
CA ALA A 225 13.87 -5.15 -3.13
C ALA A 225 13.98 -3.69 -3.51
N LYS A 226 12.99 -3.19 -4.26
CA LYS A 226 12.92 -1.80 -4.73
C LYS A 226 11.56 -1.22 -4.38
N GLY A 227 11.51 0.06 -4.11
CA GLY A 227 10.25 0.68 -3.72
C GLY A 227 10.32 2.19 -3.65
N VAL A 228 9.48 2.73 -2.81
CA VAL A 228 9.43 4.16 -2.49
C VAL A 228 9.44 4.38 -1.00
N LYS A 229 10.08 5.46 -0.59
CA LYS A 229 9.98 6.08 0.73
C LYS A 229 9.13 7.34 0.58
N ILE A 230 8.09 7.46 1.39
CA ILE A 230 7.21 8.63 1.43
C ILE A 230 7.25 9.20 2.84
N VAL A 231 7.64 10.47 2.97
CA VAL A 231 7.56 11.22 4.22
C VAL A 231 6.29 12.07 4.18
N PHE A 232 5.47 11.95 5.20
CA PHE A 232 4.18 12.63 5.28
C PHE A 232 3.85 13.04 6.72
N SER A 233 2.81 13.85 6.91
CA SER A 233 2.27 14.19 8.23
C SER A 233 0.74 14.12 8.23
N ASP A 234 0.19 14.03 9.43
CA ASP A 234 -1.25 14.22 9.69
C ASP A 234 -1.46 15.69 10.09
N GLY A 235 -1.87 16.52 9.15
CA GLY A 235 -1.95 17.96 9.34
C GLY A 235 -0.60 18.54 9.77
N SER A 236 -0.57 19.22 10.92
CA SER A 236 0.65 19.78 11.54
C SER A 236 1.38 18.82 12.49
N GLY A 237 0.97 17.54 12.51
CA GLY A 237 1.57 16.51 13.36
C GLY A 237 3.02 16.17 12.99
N PRO A 238 3.66 15.28 13.76
CA PRO A 238 5.01 14.83 13.47
C PRO A 238 5.10 14.13 12.11
N HIS A 239 6.29 14.14 11.51
CA HIS A 239 6.53 13.41 10.28
C HIS A 239 6.47 11.90 10.53
N GLN A 240 5.79 11.22 9.63
CA GLN A 240 5.68 9.76 9.54
C GLN A 240 6.34 9.30 8.25
N THR A 241 6.78 8.07 8.20
CA THR A 241 7.42 7.50 7.00
C THR A 241 6.70 6.25 6.56
N LEU A 242 6.39 6.16 5.27
CA LEU A 242 5.93 4.94 4.63
C LEU A 242 7.02 4.43 3.70
N TYR A 243 7.35 3.15 3.83
CA TYR A 243 8.10 2.38 2.86
C TYR A 243 7.15 1.41 2.16
N TYR A 244 7.15 1.43 0.84
CA TYR A 244 6.56 0.37 0.03
C TYR A 244 7.66 -0.33 -0.75
N PHE A 245 7.77 -1.64 -0.64
CA PHE A 245 8.73 -2.44 -1.38
C PHE A 245 8.03 -3.44 -2.31
N SER A 246 8.43 -3.45 -3.57
CA SER A 246 8.17 -4.55 -4.49
C SER A 246 9.20 -5.65 -4.23
N THR A 247 8.76 -6.75 -3.62
CA THR A 247 9.67 -7.85 -3.23
C THR A 247 8.94 -9.19 -3.16
N ASN A 248 9.68 -10.26 -3.45
CA ASN A 248 9.16 -11.62 -3.29
C ASN A 248 9.32 -12.09 -1.84
N LEU A 249 8.20 -12.29 -1.14
CA LEU A 249 8.17 -12.75 0.25
C LEU A 249 8.25 -14.27 0.41
N ALA A 250 8.29 -15.05 -0.67
CA ALA A 250 8.59 -16.47 -0.59
C ALA A 250 10.03 -16.70 -0.13
N ASP A 251 10.29 -17.84 0.50
CA ASP A 251 11.57 -18.15 1.15
C ASP A 251 12.80 -18.00 0.25
N ASP A 252 12.68 -18.35 -1.03
CA ASP A 252 13.76 -18.22 -2.02
C ASP A 252 14.05 -16.76 -2.41
N GLY A 253 13.04 -15.89 -2.39
CA GLY A 253 13.15 -14.46 -2.67
C GLY A 253 13.58 -13.65 -1.46
N VAL A 254 12.87 -13.79 -0.35
CA VAL A 254 13.00 -12.92 0.81
C VAL A 254 14.36 -13.03 1.49
N ARG A 255 14.98 -14.22 1.49
CA ARG A 255 16.31 -14.46 2.10
C ARG A 255 17.44 -13.67 1.43
N ARG A 256 17.28 -13.28 0.16
CA ARG A 256 18.31 -12.59 -0.64
C ARG A 256 18.02 -11.12 -0.88
N SER A 257 16.86 -10.65 -0.45
CA SER A 257 16.39 -9.30 -0.78
C SER A 257 16.87 -8.20 0.18
N GLY A 258 17.47 -8.57 1.34
CA GLY A 258 17.76 -7.63 2.42
C GLY A 258 16.51 -7.12 3.16
N PHE A 259 15.31 -7.51 2.70
CA PHE A 259 14.04 -6.93 3.18
C PHE A 259 13.78 -7.24 4.67
N LEU A 260 13.96 -8.49 5.10
CA LEU A 260 13.77 -8.83 6.52
C LEU A 260 14.87 -8.24 7.41
N ALA A 261 16.11 -8.10 6.90
CA ALA A 261 17.18 -7.40 7.60
C ALA A 261 16.82 -5.91 7.79
N PHE A 262 16.26 -5.26 6.78
CA PHE A 262 15.73 -3.90 6.90
C PHE A 262 14.63 -3.83 7.98
N CYS A 263 13.63 -4.72 7.92
CA CYS A 263 12.55 -4.73 8.91
C CYS A 263 13.09 -4.95 10.34
N ALA A 264 14.08 -5.83 10.52
CA ALA A 264 14.70 -6.08 11.83
C ALA A 264 15.39 -4.84 12.40
N LYS A 265 16.03 -4.02 11.57
CA LYS A 265 16.69 -2.77 11.99
C LYS A 265 15.74 -1.69 12.50
N LEU A 266 14.45 -1.79 12.16
CA LEU A 266 13.43 -0.85 12.66
C LEU A 266 13.05 -1.10 14.13
N GLY A 267 13.54 -2.20 14.72
CA GLY A 267 13.27 -2.55 16.11
C GLY A 267 11.91 -3.23 16.33
N PRO A 268 11.35 -3.15 17.54
CA PRO A 268 10.05 -3.72 17.86
C PRO A 268 8.95 -3.18 16.95
N ALA A 269 8.06 -4.05 16.48
CA ALA A 269 7.02 -3.68 15.53
C ALA A 269 5.71 -4.40 15.83
N ASP A 270 4.63 -3.87 15.30
CA ASP A 270 3.36 -4.56 15.18
C ASP A 270 3.22 -5.10 13.75
N ALA A 271 2.45 -6.17 13.58
CA ALA A 271 2.14 -6.71 12.27
C ALA A 271 0.64 -6.65 11.99
N PHE A 272 0.30 -6.30 10.75
CA PHE A 272 -1.06 -6.44 10.24
C PHE A 272 -1.04 -7.37 9.03
N ILE A 273 -1.95 -8.35 8.98
CA ILE A 273 -2.04 -9.34 7.91
C ILE A 273 -3.51 -9.47 7.49
N LYS A 274 -3.80 -9.12 6.27
CA LYS A 274 -5.16 -9.14 5.73
C LYS A 274 -5.14 -9.64 4.29
N SER A 275 -6.00 -10.59 3.96
CA SER A 275 -6.16 -11.12 2.60
C SER A 275 -4.85 -11.61 1.98
N ALA A 276 -4.02 -12.29 2.78
CA ALA A 276 -2.69 -12.77 2.42
C ALA A 276 -2.69 -14.05 1.57
N SER A 277 -3.81 -14.37 0.90
CA SER A 277 -3.97 -15.57 0.05
C SER A 277 -3.56 -16.89 0.73
N TYR A 278 -3.63 -16.94 2.06
CA TYR A 278 -3.19 -18.08 2.88
C TYR A 278 -1.74 -18.51 2.60
N LEU A 279 -0.91 -17.60 2.10
CA LEU A 279 0.48 -17.89 1.75
C LEU A 279 1.28 -18.30 2.99
N LEU A 280 0.99 -17.72 4.14
CA LEU A 280 1.62 -18.06 5.41
C LEU A 280 1.28 -19.46 5.93
N HIS A 281 0.31 -20.17 5.32
CA HIS A 281 0.03 -21.58 5.58
C HIS A 281 1.00 -22.50 4.83
N SER A 282 1.64 -22.02 3.77
CA SER A 282 2.58 -22.79 2.95
C SER A 282 3.96 -22.86 3.59
N GLY A 283 4.67 -24.00 3.38
CA GLY A 283 6.08 -24.15 3.75
C GLY A 283 7.01 -23.17 3.05
N GLY A 284 6.67 -22.72 1.84
CA GLY A 284 7.48 -21.76 1.08
C GLY A 284 7.47 -20.32 1.62
N PHE A 285 6.76 -20.05 2.71
CA PHE A 285 6.72 -18.76 3.42
C PHE A 285 7.13 -18.91 4.90
N GLY A 286 7.87 -19.96 5.22
CA GLY A 286 8.33 -20.27 6.57
C GLY A 286 9.21 -19.18 7.16
N THR A 287 10.09 -18.59 6.35
CA THR A 287 11.02 -17.54 6.79
C THR A 287 10.28 -16.27 7.23
N VAL A 288 9.37 -15.75 6.40
CA VAL A 288 8.62 -14.54 6.76
C VAL A 288 7.64 -14.79 7.91
N ARG A 289 7.01 -15.98 7.96
CA ARG A 289 6.15 -16.35 9.09
C ARG A 289 6.92 -16.37 10.42
N SER A 290 8.10 -17.01 10.45
CA SER A 290 8.96 -17.06 11.63
C SER A 290 9.45 -15.68 12.03
N PHE A 291 9.82 -14.85 11.04
CA PHE A 291 10.22 -13.46 11.28
C PHE A 291 9.09 -12.67 11.97
N LEU A 292 7.86 -12.72 11.45
CA LEU A 292 6.74 -12.00 12.04
C LEU A 292 6.45 -12.46 13.48
N LEU A 293 6.46 -13.77 13.74
CA LEU A 293 6.29 -14.30 15.10
C LEU A 293 7.43 -13.90 16.06
N GLN A 294 8.64 -13.75 15.55
CA GLN A 294 9.80 -13.35 16.36
C GLN A 294 9.81 -11.85 16.65
N HIS A 295 9.60 -11.02 15.64
CA HIS A 295 9.81 -9.56 15.70
C HIS A 295 8.57 -8.74 16.05
N SER A 296 7.35 -9.30 15.89
CA SER A 296 6.14 -8.55 16.23
C SER A 296 5.79 -8.73 17.71
N ALA A 297 5.40 -7.65 18.36
CA ALA A 297 4.84 -7.66 19.72
C ALA A 297 3.32 -7.88 19.66
N LEU A 298 2.68 -7.34 18.64
CA LEU A 298 1.27 -7.50 18.35
C LEU A 298 1.11 -7.95 16.89
N ILE A 299 0.23 -8.93 16.64
CA ILE A 299 -0.18 -9.33 15.29
C ILE A 299 -1.69 -9.25 15.22
N LEU A 300 -2.21 -8.36 14.36
CA LEU A 300 -3.62 -8.32 13.99
C LEU A 300 -3.77 -8.98 12.62
N GLN A 301 -4.64 -9.99 12.52
CA GLN A 301 -4.79 -10.71 11.24
C GLN A 301 -6.21 -11.19 10.99
N ASP A 302 -6.59 -11.35 9.71
CA ASP A 302 -7.72 -12.18 9.32
C ASP A 302 -7.32 -13.67 9.23
N ASP A 303 -8.25 -14.54 8.89
CA ASP A 303 -8.00 -15.99 8.79
C ASP A 303 -7.02 -16.41 7.69
N SER A 304 -6.65 -15.50 6.80
CA SER A 304 -5.64 -15.74 5.75
C SER A 304 -4.20 -15.57 6.24
N GLY A 305 -4.00 -15.11 7.47
CA GLY A 305 -2.70 -14.84 8.07
C GLY A 305 -1.94 -16.08 8.54
N ILE A 306 -1.22 -15.95 9.65
CA ILE A 306 -0.45 -17.05 10.26
C ILE A 306 -1.41 -18.07 10.85
N PRO A 307 -1.27 -19.39 10.54
CA PRO A 307 -2.11 -20.42 11.12
C PRO A 307 -2.03 -20.45 12.64
N LEU A 308 -3.18 -20.73 13.30
CA LEU A 308 -3.29 -20.77 14.76
C LEU A 308 -2.23 -21.66 15.42
N ALA A 309 -1.90 -22.77 14.78
CA ALA A 309 -0.96 -23.76 15.31
C ALA A 309 0.48 -23.22 15.51
N TYR A 310 0.83 -22.08 14.93
CA TYR A 310 2.15 -21.46 15.12
C TYR A 310 2.21 -20.47 16.29
N PHE A 311 1.07 -20.16 16.91
CA PHE A 311 1.03 -19.30 18.09
C PHE A 311 1.19 -20.16 19.36
N ASP A 312 2.36 -20.10 19.97
CA ASP A 312 2.62 -20.73 21.26
C ASP A 312 1.78 -20.06 22.36
N SER A 313 0.89 -20.80 23.01
CA SER A 313 0.00 -20.29 24.05
C SER A 313 0.72 -19.74 25.30
N LYS A 314 2.00 -20.12 25.51
CA LYS A 314 2.84 -19.55 26.58
C LYS A 314 3.35 -18.15 26.22
N LYS A 315 3.51 -17.86 24.92
CA LYS A 315 4.09 -16.63 24.40
C LYS A 315 3.05 -15.65 23.86
N TRP A 316 1.86 -16.12 23.51
CA TRP A 316 0.85 -15.33 22.82
C TRP A 316 -0.50 -15.43 23.52
N ARG A 317 -1.08 -14.29 23.84
CA ARG A 317 -2.49 -14.16 24.21
C ARG A 317 -3.29 -13.91 22.94
N LEU A 318 -4.33 -14.70 22.70
CA LEU A 318 -5.15 -14.65 21.49
C LEU A 318 -6.54 -14.15 21.83
N GLN A 319 -7.00 -13.10 21.13
CA GLN A 319 -8.33 -12.55 21.22
C GLN A 319 -9.00 -12.56 19.86
N PRO A 320 -10.02 -13.41 19.63
CA PRO A 320 -10.79 -13.43 18.41
C PRO A 320 -11.89 -12.35 18.39
N TYR A 321 -12.14 -11.78 17.22
CA TYR A 321 -13.20 -10.80 16.96
C TYR A 321 -14.00 -11.19 15.72
N GLY A 322 -15.34 -11.08 15.79
CA GLY A 322 -16.23 -11.41 14.69
C GLY A 322 -16.57 -12.90 14.62
N ARG A 323 -16.63 -13.45 13.42
CA ARG A 323 -17.06 -14.82 13.18
C ARG A 323 -16.15 -15.53 12.18
N TYR A 324 -15.60 -16.67 12.53
CA TYR A 324 -14.89 -17.52 11.61
C TYR A 324 -15.88 -18.45 10.87
N VAL A 325 -16.07 -18.20 9.58
CA VAL A 325 -16.92 -19.02 8.69
C VAL A 325 -16.09 -19.91 7.77
N GLY A 326 -14.79 -19.97 8.00
CA GLY A 326 -13.82 -20.67 7.17
C GLY A 326 -13.30 -19.84 5.99
N PRO A 327 -12.29 -20.36 5.30
CA PRO A 327 -11.70 -19.69 4.13
C PRO A 327 -12.68 -19.63 2.95
N LEU A 328 -12.37 -18.77 1.95
CA LEU A 328 -13.06 -18.82 0.66
C LEU A 328 -12.94 -20.23 0.05
N HIS A 329 -13.94 -20.66 -0.72
CA HIS A 329 -13.99 -22.02 -1.29
C HIS A 329 -12.70 -22.42 -2.02
N ILE A 330 -12.09 -21.48 -2.77
CA ILE A 330 -10.82 -21.70 -3.47
C ILE A 330 -9.63 -21.99 -2.54
N PHE A 331 -9.74 -21.62 -1.26
CA PHE A 331 -8.76 -21.87 -0.20
C PHE A 331 -9.25 -22.91 0.83
N GLY A 332 -10.23 -23.74 0.48
CA GLY A 332 -10.89 -24.67 1.42
C GLY A 332 -9.94 -25.57 2.20
N ARG A 333 -8.75 -25.90 1.64
CA ARG A 333 -7.70 -26.66 2.32
C ARG A 333 -7.04 -25.92 3.49
N SER A 334 -7.24 -24.61 3.58
CA SER A 334 -6.70 -23.76 4.66
C SER A 334 -7.67 -23.66 5.85
N TYR A 335 -8.75 -24.43 5.89
CA TYR A 335 -9.66 -24.47 7.04
C TYR A 335 -8.92 -24.90 8.30
N GLN A 336 -9.18 -24.20 9.40
CA GLN A 336 -8.55 -24.45 10.69
C GLN A 336 -9.59 -24.77 11.76
N LEU A 337 -9.66 -26.03 12.21
CA LEU A 337 -10.58 -26.47 13.25
C LEU A 337 -10.35 -25.68 14.55
N GLY A 338 -9.09 -25.47 14.95
CA GLY A 338 -8.76 -24.68 16.14
C GLY A 338 -9.25 -23.23 16.08
N MET A 339 -9.22 -22.59 14.88
CA MET A 339 -9.85 -21.28 14.71
C MET A 339 -11.35 -21.32 14.92
N ALA A 340 -12.04 -22.32 14.33
CA ALA A 340 -13.48 -22.48 14.52
C ALA A 340 -13.85 -22.65 15.99
N GLU A 341 -13.10 -23.46 16.74
CA GLU A 341 -13.29 -23.65 18.18
C GLU A 341 -13.00 -22.37 18.98
N LEU A 342 -11.89 -21.68 18.68
CA LEU A 342 -11.52 -20.44 19.37
C LEU A 342 -12.59 -19.37 19.19
N PHE A 343 -13.03 -19.16 17.95
CA PHE A 343 -14.04 -18.16 17.62
C PHE A 343 -15.42 -18.49 18.17
N SER A 344 -15.82 -19.77 18.18
CA SER A 344 -17.11 -20.16 18.71
C SER A 344 -17.26 -19.94 20.22
N LYS A 345 -16.13 -19.98 20.95
CA LYS A 345 -16.12 -19.87 22.43
C LYS A 345 -15.88 -18.45 22.92
N ASN A 346 -15.02 -17.70 22.23
CA ASN A 346 -14.38 -16.51 22.80
C ASN A 346 -14.49 -15.24 21.94
N ALA A 347 -15.13 -15.29 20.74
CA ALA A 347 -15.12 -14.15 19.84
C ALA A 347 -15.99 -12.99 20.34
N THR A 348 -15.41 -11.80 20.38
CA THR A 348 -16.13 -10.55 20.57
C THR A 348 -16.71 -10.09 19.22
N PRO A 349 -18.01 -9.70 19.14
CA PRO A 349 -18.58 -9.21 17.89
C PRO A 349 -17.87 -7.99 17.34
N ILE A 350 -17.74 -7.90 15.99
CA ILE A 350 -17.35 -6.69 15.28
C ILE A 350 -18.44 -6.28 14.29
N ASP A 351 -18.52 -4.97 14.04
CA ASP A 351 -19.59 -4.35 13.26
C ASP A 351 -19.14 -3.85 11.88
N PHE A 352 -18.07 -4.42 11.35
CA PHE A 352 -17.54 -4.10 10.01
C PHE A 352 -16.99 -5.34 9.33
N GLY A 353 -16.97 -5.29 7.99
CA GLY A 353 -16.31 -6.30 7.16
C GLY A 353 -14.88 -5.93 6.85
N ILE A 354 -13.99 -6.93 6.78
CA ILE A 354 -12.58 -6.72 6.46
C ILE A 354 -11.99 -7.93 5.70
N GLY A 355 -11.01 -7.66 4.85
CA GLY A 355 -10.31 -8.70 4.10
C GLY A 355 -11.23 -9.47 3.15
N TYR A 356 -10.95 -10.76 2.96
CA TYR A 356 -11.79 -11.63 2.13
C TYR A 356 -13.22 -11.77 2.67
N ARG A 357 -13.42 -11.53 3.94
CA ARG A 357 -14.73 -11.55 4.62
C ARG A 357 -15.23 -10.11 4.84
N TRP A 358 -15.31 -9.35 3.74
CA TRP A 358 -15.72 -7.96 3.73
C TRP A 358 -17.18 -7.73 4.15
N GLN A 359 -17.98 -8.79 4.19
CA GLN A 359 -19.35 -8.75 4.71
C GLN A 359 -19.33 -8.77 6.24
N ARG A 360 -20.08 -7.87 6.85
CA ARG A 360 -20.14 -7.68 8.31
C ARG A 360 -20.37 -8.97 9.09
N ASN A 361 -21.24 -9.86 8.63
CA ASN A 361 -21.62 -11.08 9.34
C ASN A 361 -20.60 -12.23 9.20
N GLU A 362 -19.59 -12.09 8.37
CA GLU A 362 -18.59 -13.12 8.09
C GLU A 362 -17.18 -12.67 8.45
N SER A 363 -17.04 -11.43 8.88
CA SER A 363 -15.75 -10.82 9.19
C SER A 363 -15.11 -11.47 10.41
N ASN A 364 -13.83 -11.71 10.33
CA ASN A 364 -13.02 -12.22 11.43
C ASN A 364 -11.71 -11.46 11.54
N LEU A 365 -11.28 -11.24 12.79
CA LEU A 365 -9.95 -10.76 13.15
C LEU A 365 -9.45 -11.54 14.35
N LEU A 366 -8.18 -11.91 14.33
CA LEU A 366 -7.45 -12.46 15.47
C LEU A 366 -6.40 -11.45 15.90
N LEU A 367 -6.51 -10.98 17.13
CA LEU A 367 -5.47 -10.20 17.79
C LEU A 367 -4.61 -11.14 18.62
N ALA A 368 -3.33 -11.24 18.27
CA ALA A 368 -2.33 -11.97 19.02
C ALA A 368 -1.35 -10.96 19.65
N GLN A 369 -1.22 -10.99 20.97
CA GLN A 369 -0.32 -10.10 21.72
C GLN A 369 0.71 -10.95 22.45
N LYS A 370 2.01 -10.59 22.38
CA LYS A 370 3.04 -11.25 23.17
C LYS A 370 2.80 -11.04 24.65
N THR A 371 3.03 -12.08 25.45
CA THR A 371 3.00 -11.99 26.90
C THR A 371 4.27 -11.31 27.44
N ALA A 372 4.19 -10.64 28.59
CA ALA A 372 5.35 -9.99 29.20
C ALA A 372 6.53 -10.94 29.46
N ALA A 373 6.27 -12.23 29.74
CA ALA A 373 7.30 -13.24 29.87
C ALA A 373 8.07 -13.50 28.57
N ALA A 374 7.42 -13.35 27.41
CA ALA A 374 8.05 -13.55 26.10
C ALA A 374 8.82 -12.32 25.57
N THR A 375 8.55 -11.15 26.14
CA THR A 375 9.30 -9.91 25.80
C THR A 375 10.63 -9.82 26.57
N SER A 376 10.79 -10.49 27.70
CA SER A 376 12.03 -10.51 28.48
C SER A 376 13.09 -11.49 27.98
N ASP A 377 12.70 -12.47 27.14
CA ASP A 377 13.62 -13.47 26.57
C ASP A 377 14.30 -13.02 25.25
N GLY A 378 14.06 -11.78 24.82
CA GLY A 378 14.40 -11.28 23.49
C GLY A 378 15.78 -10.65 23.39
N GLU A 379 16.86 -11.38 23.65
CA GLU A 379 18.15 -11.08 23.02
C GLU A 379 18.08 -11.53 21.55
N ILE A 380 18.04 -10.56 20.63
CA ILE A 380 17.94 -10.79 19.19
C ILE A 380 19.27 -11.34 18.69
N ALA A 381 19.42 -12.65 18.64
CA ALA A 381 20.50 -13.27 17.89
C ALA A 381 20.21 -13.10 16.38
N PRO A 382 21.19 -12.67 15.57
CA PRO A 382 21.04 -12.63 14.13
C PRO A 382 20.73 -14.02 13.58
N PRO A 383 19.95 -14.14 12.47
CA PRO A 383 19.60 -15.44 11.92
C PRO A 383 20.84 -16.22 11.54
N THR A 384 21.04 -17.34 12.19
CA THR A 384 22.13 -18.28 11.88
C THR A 384 21.95 -18.77 10.44
N PRO A 385 22.97 -18.76 9.58
CA PRO A 385 22.92 -19.34 8.25
C PRO A 385 22.53 -20.82 8.35
N ALA A 386 21.48 -21.22 7.64
CA ALA A 386 21.03 -22.59 7.62
C ALA A 386 22.16 -23.52 7.13
N VAL A 387 22.56 -24.48 7.97
CA VAL A 387 23.41 -25.59 7.59
C VAL A 387 22.70 -26.35 6.47
N PRO A 388 23.39 -26.73 5.35
CA PRO A 388 22.80 -27.53 4.31
C PRO A 388 22.34 -28.88 4.87
N ALA A 389 21.06 -29.21 4.69
CA ALA A 389 20.56 -30.52 5.06
C ALA A 389 21.30 -31.60 4.24
N THR A 390 22.04 -32.46 4.89
CA THR A 390 22.61 -33.66 4.29
C THR A 390 21.50 -34.62 3.91
N ASP A 391 21.37 -34.81 2.60
CA ASP A 391 20.40 -35.69 1.96
C ASP A 391 20.70 -37.13 2.33
N GLY A 392 19.93 -37.72 3.23
CA GLY A 392 19.95 -39.09 3.66
C GLY A 392 18.62 -39.79 3.58
N GLN A 393 18.03 -39.90 2.38
CA GLN A 393 16.94 -40.84 2.16
C GLN A 393 17.27 -41.83 1.04
N PRO A 394 17.00 -43.16 1.26
CA PRO A 394 17.31 -44.21 0.28
C PRO A 394 16.39 -44.12 -0.94
N ARG A 395 16.99 -44.12 -2.13
CA ARG A 395 16.32 -44.13 -3.44
C ARG A 395 15.51 -45.43 -3.59
N LYS A 396 14.19 -45.29 -3.78
CA LYS A 396 13.33 -46.38 -4.28
C LYS A 396 13.56 -46.62 -5.78
N PRO A 397 13.50 -47.87 -6.27
CA PRO A 397 13.87 -48.24 -7.62
C PRO A 397 12.86 -47.74 -8.67
N ARG A 398 13.41 -47.30 -9.78
CA ARG A 398 12.78 -46.73 -10.97
C ARG A 398 11.87 -47.78 -11.67
N ARG A 399 10.57 -47.61 -11.64
CA ARG A 399 9.65 -48.40 -12.50
C ARG A 399 9.66 -47.83 -13.92
N LYS A 400 9.75 -48.72 -14.89
CA LYS A 400 9.71 -48.43 -16.34
C LYS A 400 8.38 -47.81 -16.76
N ARG A 401 8.51 -46.83 -17.63
CA ARG A 401 7.46 -46.07 -18.30
C ARG A 401 6.73 -47.00 -19.29
N VAL A 402 5.41 -47.07 -19.19
CA VAL A 402 4.53 -47.50 -20.24
C VAL A 402 3.87 -46.25 -20.79
N GLU A 403 4.05 -46.03 -22.09
CA GLU A 403 3.39 -44.97 -22.84
C GLU A 403 1.93 -45.34 -23.05
N SER A 404 1.04 -44.41 -22.71
CA SER A 404 -0.28 -44.34 -23.34
C SER A 404 -0.62 -42.86 -23.46
N ASP A 405 -0.75 -42.43 -24.72
CA ASP A 405 -1.32 -41.16 -25.13
C ASP A 405 -2.72 -41.00 -24.56
N THR A 406 -2.96 -39.86 -23.88
CA THR A 406 -4.20 -39.08 -24.02
C THR A 406 -4.02 -37.71 -23.39
N THR A 407 -4.28 -36.74 -24.18
CA THR A 407 -4.42 -35.29 -23.96
C THR A 407 -5.09 -34.90 -22.64
N GLY A 408 -4.44 -34.03 -21.88
CA GLY A 408 -5.03 -33.40 -20.69
C GLY A 408 -3.99 -32.74 -19.79
N SER A 409 -3.18 -31.79 -20.33
CA SER A 409 -2.30 -30.98 -19.54
C SER A 409 -3.10 -29.95 -18.73
N LEU A 410 -3.34 -30.25 -17.47
CA LEU A 410 -3.63 -29.24 -16.42
C LEU A 410 -2.40 -29.06 -15.57
N GLY A 411 -1.44 -28.32 -16.11
CA GLY A 411 -0.37 -27.71 -15.34
C GLY A 411 -0.94 -26.58 -14.50
N CYS A 412 -1.04 -26.80 -13.19
CA CYS A 412 -1.33 -25.75 -12.22
C CYS A 412 -0.17 -24.76 -12.18
N THR A 413 -0.17 -23.77 -13.05
CA THR A 413 0.51 -22.51 -12.81
C THR A 413 -0.36 -21.70 -11.87
N GLY A 414 0.12 -21.56 -10.62
CA GLY A 414 -0.58 -20.89 -9.52
C GLY A 414 -1.16 -19.52 -9.89
N ILE A 415 -1.97 -18.96 -9.04
CA ILE A 415 -2.51 -17.59 -9.02
C ILE A 415 -3.41 -17.21 -10.22
N ARG A 416 -3.09 -17.55 -11.48
CA ARG A 416 -3.92 -17.17 -12.63
C ARG A 416 -5.33 -17.80 -12.63
N GLY A 417 -5.51 -19.00 -12.08
CA GLY A 417 -6.80 -19.66 -11.99
C GLY A 417 -7.74 -19.12 -10.92
N ILE A 418 -7.18 -18.50 -9.88
CA ILE A 418 -7.94 -18.06 -8.70
C ILE A 418 -8.85 -16.86 -9.02
N PHE A 419 -8.43 -15.98 -9.91
CA PHE A 419 -9.12 -14.72 -10.19
C PHE A 419 -10.08 -14.78 -11.39
N SER A 420 -10.04 -15.82 -12.19
CA SER A 420 -10.99 -16.02 -13.31
C SER A 420 -12.42 -16.34 -12.83
N LEU A 421 -12.58 -16.88 -11.62
CA LEU A 421 -13.88 -17.30 -11.08
C LEU A 421 -14.66 -16.14 -10.40
N CYS A 422 -14.02 -15.04 -10.07
CA CYS A 422 -14.70 -13.88 -9.47
C CYS A 422 -15.38 -12.95 -10.50
N SER A 423 -15.17 -13.14 -11.80
CA SER A 423 -15.69 -12.26 -12.85
C SER A 423 -17.07 -12.64 -13.41
N SER A 424 -17.71 -13.72 -12.92
CA SER A 424 -18.95 -14.25 -13.52
C SER A 424 -20.25 -14.00 -12.74
N SER A 425 -20.26 -13.16 -11.72
CA SER A 425 -21.49 -12.77 -11.02
C SER A 425 -21.80 -11.28 -11.14
N THR A 426 -22.07 -10.81 -12.34
CA THR A 426 -22.87 -9.60 -12.54
C THR A 426 -24.34 -9.98 -12.32
N PRO A 427 -25.11 -9.33 -11.46
CA PRO A 427 -26.54 -9.54 -11.41
C PRO A 427 -27.15 -9.06 -12.73
N LYS A 428 -27.83 -9.94 -13.44
CA LYS A 428 -28.69 -9.54 -14.54
C LYS A 428 -29.79 -8.66 -13.94
N SER A 429 -29.84 -7.39 -14.34
CA SER A 429 -31.00 -6.55 -14.14
C SER A 429 -32.17 -7.19 -14.89
N ASN A 430 -33.19 -7.67 -14.19
CA ASN A 430 -34.48 -7.93 -14.76
C ASN A 430 -35.15 -6.57 -15.07
N GLN A 431 -35.51 -6.41 -16.33
CA GLN A 431 -36.58 -5.51 -16.73
C GLN A 431 -37.92 -6.02 -16.26
#